data_42b18acca8a756f5b2cc8b0640f30685
#
_entry.id   42b18acca8a756f5b2cc8b0640f30685
#
_cell.length_a   1.000
_cell.length_b   1.000
_cell.length_c   1.000
_cell.angle_alpha   90.00
_cell.angle_beta   90.00
_cell.angle_gamma   90.00
#
_symmetry.space_group_name_H-M   'P 1'
#
loop_
_entity.id
_entity.type
_entity.pdbx_description
1 polymer ?
#
loop_
_entity_poly.entity_id
_entity_poly.type
_entity_poly.pdbx_seq_one_letter_code
_entity_poly.pdbx_strand_id
1 'polypeptide(L)'
;LAGCGGSADKAASSKPQTQKESPLMQKIKKEGKLVVGTASGYPPYEFVDTSVGEKKVIGIDMELAQKVADKLGVKLEVQDMNFQALLTSLTSGKVDIAIAGINPTDERKKSMDFSNNYLPTEQLVIIKKADADKYKKVEDLYGKTIGVQKSTTQEALAKEKIKDAKIVGLAHVPEVVLELKHGKVDGLVVEGIVGQQYLIFNDDLMFSDIKFPNAVKNSAAAIQKGNEDVLAVVNEVIKENTDNGNFKKWTEEYSKKAVANADNK
;
A
#
# COMPACT_ATOMS: atom_id res chain seq x y z
N LEU A 1 53.35 -58.84 -8.18
CA LEU A 1 53.32 -57.92 -9.32
C LEU A 1 52.00 -57.18 -9.33
N ALA A 2 52.08 -55.88 -9.23
CA ALA A 2 51.05 -54.95 -8.99
C ALA A 2 50.08 -54.78 -10.16
N GLY A 3 48.80 -54.53 -9.84
CA GLY A 3 47.80 -54.05 -10.77
C GLY A 3 46.92 -53.00 -10.08
N CYS A 4 47.21 -51.75 -10.36
CA CYS A 4 46.36 -50.60 -9.92
C CYS A 4 45.13 -50.54 -10.79
N GLY A 5 43.94 -50.65 -10.16
CA GLY A 5 42.67 -50.33 -10.76
C GLY A 5 42.24 -48.93 -10.36
N GLY A 6 42.26 -47.97 -11.29
CA GLY A 6 41.75 -46.64 -11.09
C GLY A 6 40.22 -46.61 -11.14
N SER A 7 39.59 -46.19 -10.05
CA SER A 7 38.18 -45.86 -10.00
C SER A 7 37.99 -44.45 -10.55
N ALA A 8 37.34 -44.38 -11.69
CA ALA A 8 36.89 -43.09 -12.25
C ALA A 8 35.61 -42.64 -11.52
N ASP A 9 35.75 -41.63 -10.72
CA ASP A 9 34.63 -40.90 -10.16
C ASP A 9 33.83 -40.21 -11.28
N LYS A 10 32.65 -40.74 -11.54
CA LYS A 10 31.66 -40.05 -12.36
C LYS A 10 31.08 -38.91 -11.54
N ALA A 11 31.60 -37.72 -11.73
CA ALA A 11 30.93 -36.51 -11.31
C ALA A 11 29.57 -36.42 -12.01
N ALA A 12 28.51 -36.66 -11.26
CA ALA A 12 27.17 -36.43 -11.72
C ALA A 12 26.96 -34.91 -11.85
N SER A 13 27.00 -34.43 -13.09
CA SER A 13 26.58 -33.04 -13.39
C SER A 13 25.08 -32.99 -13.16
N SER A 14 24.66 -32.43 -12.01
CA SER A 14 23.30 -32.06 -11.77
C SER A 14 22.94 -30.92 -12.72
N LYS A 15 22.17 -31.25 -13.76
CA LYS A 15 21.49 -30.23 -14.57
C LYS A 15 20.65 -29.35 -13.62
N PRO A 16 20.69 -28.01 -13.73
CA PRO A 16 19.79 -27.18 -12.94
C PRO A 16 18.36 -27.60 -13.27
N GLN A 17 17.62 -28.07 -12.25
CA GLN A 17 16.21 -28.29 -12.36
C GLN A 17 15.58 -26.90 -12.60
N THR A 18 15.07 -26.66 -13.80
CA THR A 18 14.23 -25.53 -14.11
C THR A 18 13.00 -25.65 -13.23
N GLN A 19 12.90 -24.80 -12.19
CA GLN A 19 11.72 -24.73 -11.36
C GLN A 19 10.53 -24.36 -12.24
N LYS A 20 9.43 -25.11 -12.10
CA LYS A 20 8.20 -24.85 -12.83
C LYS A 20 7.65 -23.49 -12.42
N GLU A 21 7.29 -22.65 -13.40
CA GLU A 21 6.65 -21.35 -13.14
C GLU A 21 5.33 -21.52 -12.39
N SER A 22 5.07 -20.60 -11.45
CA SER A 22 3.82 -20.57 -10.69
C SER A 22 2.60 -20.34 -11.60
N PRO A 23 1.39 -20.68 -11.14
CA PRO A 23 0.18 -20.40 -11.90
C PRO A 23 0.02 -18.92 -12.27
N LEU A 24 0.38 -18.00 -11.37
CA LEU A 24 0.32 -16.57 -11.63
C LEU A 24 1.32 -16.14 -12.69
N MET A 25 2.58 -16.61 -12.62
CA MET A 25 3.58 -16.31 -13.63
C MET A 25 3.15 -16.81 -15.01
N GLN A 26 2.60 -18.03 -15.09
CA GLN A 26 2.09 -18.59 -16.32
C GLN A 26 0.95 -17.75 -16.91
N LYS A 27 0.02 -17.32 -16.07
CA LYS A 27 -1.12 -16.46 -16.47
C LYS A 27 -0.63 -15.11 -17.02
N ILE A 28 0.28 -14.45 -16.31
CA ILE A 28 0.84 -13.14 -16.71
C ILE A 28 1.54 -13.26 -18.07
N LYS A 29 2.34 -14.27 -18.27
CA LYS A 29 3.06 -14.51 -19.54
C LYS A 29 2.11 -14.86 -20.68
N LYS A 30 1.13 -15.70 -20.41
CA LYS A 30 0.13 -16.10 -21.41
C LYS A 30 -0.71 -14.92 -21.88
N GLU A 31 -1.16 -14.09 -20.97
CA GLU A 31 -2.00 -12.92 -21.27
C GLU A 31 -1.18 -11.71 -21.77
N GLY A 32 0.14 -11.71 -21.57
CA GLY A 32 1.03 -10.61 -21.95
C GLY A 32 0.75 -9.32 -21.19
N LYS A 33 0.12 -9.40 -20.03
CA LYS A 33 -0.23 -8.26 -19.20
C LYS A 33 -0.16 -8.58 -17.71
N LEU A 34 0.10 -7.56 -16.92
CA LEU A 34 0.00 -7.58 -15.47
C LEU A 34 -1.20 -6.74 -15.05
N VAL A 35 -2.20 -7.36 -14.46
CA VAL A 35 -3.38 -6.68 -13.93
C VAL A 35 -3.09 -6.28 -12.48
N VAL A 36 -2.94 -4.99 -12.25
CA VAL A 36 -2.70 -4.42 -10.93
C VAL A 36 -3.97 -3.76 -10.40
N GLY A 37 -4.46 -4.26 -9.27
CA GLY A 37 -5.53 -3.62 -8.53
C GLY A 37 -4.98 -2.55 -7.60
N THR A 38 -5.70 -1.44 -7.49
CA THR A 38 -5.39 -0.33 -6.59
C THR A 38 -6.65 0.32 -6.05
N ALA A 39 -6.51 1.24 -5.10
CA ALA A 39 -7.62 1.95 -4.49
C ALA A 39 -7.30 3.44 -4.41
N SER A 40 -7.68 4.20 -5.44
CA SER A 40 -7.38 5.63 -5.54
C SER A 40 -8.08 6.48 -4.47
N GLY A 41 -7.65 7.73 -4.33
CA GLY A 41 -8.04 8.59 -3.22
C GLY A 41 -7.12 8.46 -2.02
N TYR A 42 -5.89 7.98 -2.25
CA TYR A 42 -4.86 7.76 -1.22
C TYR A 42 -3.52 8.39 -1.64
N PRO A 43 -3.49 9.72 -1.89
CA PRO A 43 -2.26 10.39 -2.29
C PRO A 43 -1.22 10.35 -1.16
N PRO A 44 0.07 10.26 -1.45
CA PRO A 44 0.69 10.23 -2.76
C PRO A 44 0.88 8.81 -3.34
N TYR A 45 0.29 7.79 -2.73
CA TYR A 45 0.38 6.39 -3.21
C TYR A 45 -0.35 6.19 -4.53
N GLU A 46 -1.66 6.49 -4.54
CA GLU A 46 -2.51 6.43 -5.74
C GLU A 46 -3.63 7.46 -5.66
N PHE A 47 -3.81 8.20 -6.72
CA PHE A 47 -4.86 9.21 -6.84
C PHE A 47 -5.13 9.52 -8.32
N VAL A 48 -6.31 10.09 -8.58
CA VAL A 48 -6.69 10.45 -9.95
C VAL A 48 -6.01 11.75 -10.35
N ASP A 49 -5.35 11.76 -11.50
CA ASP A 49 -4.77 12.95 -12.09
C ASP A 49 -5.87 13.80 -12.71
N THR A 50 -6.15 14.98 -12.11
CA THR A 50 -7.17 15.91 -12.59
C THR A 50 -6.64 16.87 -13.66
N SER A 51 -5.35 16.84 -13.98
CA SER A 51 -4.73 17.69 -15.01
C SER A 51 -4.96 17.17 -16.43
N VAL A 52 -5.43 15.93 -16.58
CA VAL A 52 -5.71 15.30 -17.87
C VAL A 52 -7.21 15.12 -18.06
N GLY A 53 -7.66 15.08 -19.33
CA GLY A 53 -9.09 15.04 -19.67
C GLY A 53 -9.76 13.68 -19.45
N GLU A 54 -9.02 12.62 -19.21
CA GLU A 54 -9.48 11.27 -18.97
C GLU A 54 -9.06 10.78 -17.57
N LYS A 55 -9.79 9.83 -17.01
CA LYS A 55 -9.44 9.27 -15.70
C LYS A 55 -8.13 8.48 -15.78
N LYS A 56 -7.11 8.99 -15.10
CA LYS A 56 -5.82 8.32 -14.97
C LYS A 56 -5.41 8.28 -13.49
N VAL A 57 -5.12 7.09 -13.00
CA VAL A 57 -4.56 6.89 -11.66
C VAL A 57 -3.05 7.00 -11.72
N ILE A 58 -2.48 7.84 -10.88
CA ILE A 58 -1.04 8.10 -10.77
C ILE A 58 -0.61 7.96 -9.31
N GLY A 59 0.67 7.93 -9.05
CA GLY A 59 1.25 7.89 -7.71
C GLY A 59 2.45 6.96 -7.61
N ILE A 60 2.99 6.88 -6.39
CA ILE A 60 4.15 6.03 -6.07
C ILE A 60 3.88 4.58 -6.46
N ASP A 61 2.69 4.09 -6.12
CA ASP A 61 2.31 2.69 -6.35
C ASP A 61 2.15 2.37 -7.83
N MET A 62 1.75 3.34 -8.63
CA MET A 62 1.65 3.17 -10.08
C MET A 62 3.03 3.15 -10.75
N GLU A 63 4.00 3.90 -10.23
CA GLU A 63 5.40 3.79 -10.66
C GLU A 63 5.98 2.40 -10.33
N LEU A 64 5.73 1.90 -9.13
CA LEU A 64 6.12 0.54 -8.75
C LEU A 64 5.47 -0.50 -9.67
N ALA A 65 4.17 -0.40 -9.91
CA ALA A 65 3.43 -1.29 -10.80
C ALA A 65 4.02 -1.32 -12.21
N GLN A 66 4.35 -0.16 -12.77
CA GLN A 66 4.95 -0.06 -14.10
C GLN A 66 6.33 -0.72 -14.15
N LYS A 67 7.16 -0.51 -13.12
CA LYS A 67 8.48 -1.16 -13.03
C LYS A 67 8.39 -2.69 -12.94
N VAL A 68 7.38 -3.19 -12.23
CA VAL A 68 7.14 -4.65 -12.14
C VAL A 68 6.70 -5.19 -13.51
N ALA A 69 5.77 -4.54 -14.18
CA ALA A 69 5.34 -4.95 -15.52
C ALA A 69 6.50 -4.93 -16.53
N ASP A 70 7.32 -3.89 -16.50
CA ASP A 70 8.52 -3.75 -17.34
C ASP A 70 9.50 -4.90 -17.09
N LYS A 71 9.73 -5.24 -15.83
CA LYS A 71 10.63 -6.34 -15.45
C LYS A 71 10.12 -7.70 -15.93
N LEU A 72 8.81 -7.90 -15.91
CA LEU A 72 8.16 -9.09 -16.42
C LEU A 72 8.04 -9.11 -17.95
N GLY A 73 8.31 -7.98 -18.63
CA GLY A 73 8.20 -7.84 -20.08
C GLY A 73 6.78 -7.86 -20.60
N VAL A 74 5.82 -7.36 -19.82
CA VAL A 74 4.40 -7.35 -20.14
C VAL A 74 3.80 -5.95 -20.03
N LYS A 75 2.59 -5.76 -20.56
CA LYS A 75 1.83 -4.51 -20.42
C LYS A 75 1.22 -4.39 -19.02
N LEU A 76 1.10 -3.16 -18.54
CA LEU A 76 0.38 -2.86 -17.29
C LEU A 76 -1.09 -2.55 -17.59
N GLU A 77 -1.98 -3.21 -16.86
CA GLU A 77 -3.40 -2.88 -16.78
C GLU A 77 -3.75 -2.53 -15.34
N VAL A 78 -4.27 -1.33 -15.10
CA VAL A 78 -4.66 -0.87 -13.76
C VAL A 78 -6.16 -0.96 -13.59
N GLN A 79 -6.60 -1.57 -12.49
CA GLN A 79 -8.00 -1.62 -12.07
C GLN A 79 -8.14 -0.89 -10.74
N ASP A 80 -8.89 0.21 -10.76
CA ASP A 80 -9.16 1.05 -9.60
C ASP A 80 -10.49 0.67 -8.95
N MET A 81 -10.50 0.46 -7.65
CA MET A 81 -11.69 0.08 -6.90
C MET A 81 -11.54 0.51 -5.43
N ASN A 82 -12.61 0.40 -4.64
CA ASN A 82 -12.49 0.63 -3.21
C ASN A 82 -11.60 -0.44 -2.55
N PHE A 83 -11.01 -0.11 -1.40
CA PHE A 83 -10.02 -0.97 -0.76
C PHE A 83 -10.56 -2.35 -0.36
N GLN A 84 -11.80 -2.43 0.12
CA GLN A 84 -12.41 -3.71 0.50
C GLN A 84 -12.63 -4.61 -0.74
N ALA A 85 -13.10 -4.04 -1.83
CA ALA A 85 -13.26 -4.75 -3.11
C ALA A 85 -11.90 -5.21 -3.67
N LEU A 86 -10.85 -4.42 -3.47
CA LEU A 86 -9.48 -4.78 -3.88
C LEU A 86 -9.00 -6.05 -3.20
N LEU A 87 -9.14 -6.16 -1.89
CA LEU A 87 -8.72 -7.36 -1.15
C LEU A 87 -9.48 -8.61 -1.63
N THR A 88 -10.78 -8.48 -1.87
CA THR A 88 -11.61 -9.57 -2.40
C THR A 88 -11.20 -9.93 -3.84
N SER A 89 -10.94 -8.95 -4.70
CA SER A 89 -10.51 -9.17 -6.07
C SER A 89 -9.17 -9.86 -6.16
N LEU A 90 -8.26 -9.57 -5.22
CA LEU A 90 -6.96 -10.25 -5.15
C LEU A 90 -7.13 -11.73 -4.80
N THR A 91 -7.85 -12.02 -3.72
CA THR A 91 -8.03 -13.42 -3.26
C THR A 91 -8.83 -14.27 -4.22
N SER A 92 -9.74 -13.68 -5.00
CA SER A 92 -10.50 -14.37 -6.05
C SER A 92 -9.79 -14.45 -7.41
N GLY A 93 -8.60 -13.85 -7.55
CA GLY A 93 -7.81 -13.89 -8.77
C GLY A 93 -8.27 -12.95 -9.88
N LYS A 94 -9.14 -11.98 -9.59
CA LYS A 94 -9.58 -10.97 -10.56
C LYS A 94 -8.49 -9.95 -10.90
N VAL A 95 -7.59 -9.69 -9.96
CA VAL A 95 -6.37 -8.93 -10.18
C VAL A 95 -5.18 -9.83 -9.88
N ASP A 96 -4.04 -9.58 -10.52
CA ASP A 96 -2.82 -10.36 -10.36
C ASP A 96 -2.02 -9.93 -9.13
N ILE A 97 -1.91 -8.63 -8.94
CA ILE A 97 -1.21 -7.99 -7.83
C ILE A 97 -2.08 -6.84 -7.31
N ALA A 98 -2.08 -6.65 -5.99
CA ALA A 98 -2.64 -5.46 -5.36
C ALA A 98 -1.49 -4.57 -4.88
N ILE A 99 -1.47 -3.33 -5.34
CA ILE A 99 -0.50 -2.30 -4.92
C ILE A 99 -1.31 -1.04 -4.56
N ALA A 100 -1.48 -0.81 -3.26
CA ALA A 100 -2.37 0.23 -2.75
C ALA A 100 -1.97 0.69 -1.34
N GLY A 101 -0.67 0.88 -1.11
CA GLY A 101 -0.16 1.23 0.22
C GLY A 101 -0.57 0.22 1.30
N ILE A 102 -0.63 -1.07 0.95
CA ILE A 102 -1.21 -2.10 1.83
C ILE A 102 -0.24 -2.46 2.95
N ASN A 103 -0.71 -2.37 4.19
CA ASN A 103 0.06 -2.84 5.34
C ASN A 103 -0.02 -4.38 5.44
N PRO A 104 1.13 -5.08 5.47
CA PRO A 104 1.18 -6.54 5.55
C PRO A 104 0.94 -7.03 6.99
N THR A 105 -0.31 -7.01 7.43
CA THR A 105 -0.69 -7.50 8.76
C THR A 105 -0.66 -9.03 8.84
N ASP A 106 -0.52 -9.56 10.05
CA ASP A 106 -0.58 -11.01 10.29
C ASP A 106 -1.91 -11.60 9.83
N GLU A 107 -3.00 -10.89 10.03
CA GLU A 107 -4.32 -11.31 9.54
C GLU A 107 -4.35 -11.45 8.02
N ARG A 108 -3.85 -10.46 7.30
CA ARG A 108 -3.78 -10.48 5.83
C ARG A 108 -2.84 -11.57 5.31
N LYS A 109 -1.75 -11.84 6.01
CA LYS A 109 -0.78 -12.90 5.65
C LYS A 109 -1.40 -14.31 5.70
N LYS A 110 -2.52 -14.49 6.36
CA LYS A 110 -3.25 -15.77 6.35
C LYS A 110 -3.86 -16.08 4.98
N SER A 111 -4.23 -15.07 4.21
CA SER A 111 -4.94 -15.22 2.93
C SER A 111 -4.18 -14.76 1.70
N MET A 112 -3.05 -14.07 1.86
CA MET A 112 -2.24 -13.56 0.75
C MET A 112 -0.77 -13.51 1.12
N ASP A 113 0.10 -13.47 0.11
CA ASP A 113 1.54 -13.28 0.28
C ASP A 113 1.91 -11.82 -0.01
N PHE A 114 2.93 -11.33 0.68
CA PHE A 114 3.40 -9.96 0.56
C PHE A 114 4.84 -9.86 0.09
N SER A 115 5.11 -8.84 -0.70
CA SER A 115 6.47 -8.42 -1.02
C SER A 115 7.21 -7.89 0.22
N ASN A 116 8.49 -7.57 0.06
CA ASN A 116 9.20 -6.73 1.02
C ASN A 116 8.52 -5.37 1.16
N ASN A 117 8.67 -4.76 2.32
CA ASN A 117 8.17 -3.40 2.57
C ASN A 117 8.95 -2.38 1.74
N TYR A 118 8.27 -1.33 1.28
CA TYR A 118 8.91 -0.30 0.45
C TYR A 118 8.75 1.13 0.95
N LEU A 119 7.82 1.41 1.87
CA LEU A 119 7.60 2.77 2.36
C LEU A 119 7.04 2.77 3.79
N PRO A 120 7.93 2.82 4.82
CA PRO A 120 7.51 2.88 6.23
C PRO A 120 6.95 4.26 6.58
N THR A 121 5.93 4.31 7.43
CA THR A 121 5.30 5.53 7.92
C THR A 121 4.63 5.31 9.28
N GLU A 122 4.29 6.41 9.98
CA GLU A 122 3.58 6.36 11.26
C GLU A 122 2.06 6.50 11.07
N GLN A 123 1.29 5.93 11.98
CA GLN A 123 -0.14 6.19 12.11
C GLN A 123 -0.35 7.40 13.01
N LEU A 124 -1.10 8.39 12.54
CA LEU A 124 -1.32 9.66 13.22
C LEU A 124 -2.81 9.99 13.30
N VAL A 125 -3.15 10.97 14.11
CA VAL A 125 -4.54 11.47 14.21
C VAL A 125 -4.59 12.91 13.74
N ILE A 126 -5.42 13.16 12.72
CA ILE A 126 -5.77 14.52 12.30
C ILE A 126 -6.99 14.98 13.10
N ILE A 127 -6.93 16.20 13.58
CA ILE A 127 -7.99 16.89 14.33
C ILE A 127 -8.25 18.28 13.75
N LYS A 128 -9.33 18.90 14.12
CA LYS A 128 -9.53 20.34 13.85
C LYS A 128 -8.56 21.17 14.71
N LYS A 129 -7.98 22.22 14.16
CA LYS A 129 -7.12 23.14 14.92
C LYS A 129 -7.82 23.72 16.15
N ALA A 130 -9.14 23.97 16.04
CA ALA A 130 -9.95 24.44 17.16
C ALA A 130 -9.94 23.48 18.37
N ASP A 131 -9.66 22.20 18.15
CA ASP A 131 -9.63 21.17 19.19
C ASP A 131 -8.20 20.83 19.66
N ALA A 132 -7.19 21.61 19.28
CA ALA A 132 -5.80 21.35 19.60
C ALA A 132 -5.55 21.17 21.11
N ASP A 133 -6.24 21.93 21.95
CA ASP A 133 -6.11 21.85 23.40
C ASP A 133 -6.91 20.71 24.03
N LYS A 134 -7.88 20.16 23.31
CA LYS A 134 -8.73 19.06 23.77
C LYS A 134 -8.10 17.69 23.57
N TYR A 135 -7.42 17.49 22.44
CA TYR A 135 -6.94 16.16 21.99
C TYR A 135 -5.43 16.14 21.89
N LYS A 136 -4.75 15.84 23.01
CA LYS A 136 -3.27 15.82 23.10
C LYS A 136 -2.69 14.43 23.30
N LYS A 137 -3.47 13.49 23.84
CA LYS A 137 -3.08 12.12 24.13
C LYS A 137 -4.24 11.17 23.81
N VAL A 138 -3.93 9.88 23.66
CA VAL A 138 -4.93 8.87 23.24
C VAL A 138 -6.17 8.89 24.14
N GLU A 139 -5.96 9.05 25.45
CA GLU A 139 -7.04 9.07 26.45
C GLU A 139 -8.06 10.19 26.20
N ASP A 140 -7.63 11.28 25.61
CA ASP A 140 -8.53 12.40 25.30
C ASP A 140 -9.56 12.03 24.21
N LEU A 141 -9.30 10.98 23.44
CA LEU A 141 -10.20 10.47 22.40
C LEU A 141 -11.14 9.36 22.90
N TYR A 142 -11.00 8.91 24.13
CA TYR A 142 -11.85 7.84 24.68
C TYR A 142 -13.32 8.25 24.61
N GLY A 143 -14.16 7.37 24.07
CA GLY A 143 -15.58 7.61 23.88
C GLY A 143 -15.95 8.59 22.75
N LYS A 144 -14.96 9.09 22.02
CA LYS A 144 -15.17 10.02 20.91
C LYS A 144 -15.47 9.32 19.59
N THR A 145 -15.92 10.06 18.62
CA THR A 145 -16.20 9.57 17.27
C THR A 145 -14.95 9.68 16.42
N ILE A 146 -14.48 8.55 15.91
CA ILE A 146 -13.23 8.45 15.17
C ILE A 146 -13.48 8.01 13.73
N GLY A 147 -13.07 8.84 12.78
CA GLY A 147 -13.14 8.55 11.36
C GLY A 147 -11.94 7.73 10.89
N VAL A 148 -12.19 6.77 10.01
CA VAL A 148 -11.17 5.92 9.40
C VAL A 148 -11.59 5.52 7.99
N GLN A 149 -10.63 5.16 7.16
CA GLN A 149 -10.96 4.41 5.94
C GLN A 149 -11.33 2.98 6.32
N LYS A 150 -12.44 2.51 5.78
CA LYS A 150 -12.99 1.18 6.09
C LYS A 150 -12.04 0.04 5.65
N SER A 151 -11.97 -1.02 6.45
CA SER A 151 -11.18 -2.22 6.21
C SER A 151 -9.66 -2.02 6.22
N THR A 152 -9.19 -0.99 6.92
CA THR A 152 -7.77 -0.62 7.03
C THR A 152 -7.18 -0.98 8.39
N THR A 153 -5.85 -0.94 8.46
CA THR A 153 -5.13 -1.04 9.73
C THR A 153 -5.38 0.15 10.64
N GLN A 154 -5.73 1.32 10.09
CA GLN A 154 -6.14 2.49 10.85
C GLN A 154 -7.45 2.23 11.60
N GLU A 155 -8.40 1.57 10.95
CA GLU A 155 -9.64 1.14 11.61
C GLU A 155 -9.34 0.17 12.76
N ALA A 156 -8.51 -0.84 12.53
CA ALA A 156 -8.11 -1.80 13.55
C ALA A 156 -7.39 -1.11 14.72
N LEU A 157 -6.48 -0.19 14.44
CA LEU A 157 -5.75 0.57 15.43
C LEU A 157 -6.69 1.43 16.31
N ALA A 158 -7.62 2.13 15.69
CA ALA A 158 -8.60 2.95 16.40
C ALA A 158 -9.46 2.11 17.35
N LYS A 159 -9.94 0.95 16.89
CA LYS A 159 -10.71 0.02 17.71
C LYS A 159 -9.91 -0.54 18.88
N GLU A 160 -8.62 -0.83 18.67
CA GLU A 160 -7.77 -1.41 19.71
C GLU A 160 -7.30 -0.39 20.74
N LYS A 161 -6.91 0.82 20.31
CA LYS A 161 -6.20 1.79 21.14
C LYS A 161 -7.06 2.92 21.69
N ILE A 162 -8.21 3.19 21.08
CA ILE A 162 -9.11 4.26 21.55
C ILE A 162 -10.32 3.63 22.21
N LYS A 163 -10.26 3.53 23.52
CA LYS A 163 -11.31 2.91 24.34
C LYS A 163 -12.66 3.56 24.09
N ASP A 164 -13.69 2.71 23.88
CA ASP A 164 -15.09 3.12 23.66
C ASP A 164 -15.28 4.09 22.46
N ALA A 165 -14.36 4.09 21.51
CA ALA A 165 -14.50 4.90 20.32
C ALA A 165 -15.70 4.49 19.46
N LYS A 166 -16.43 5.49 18.97
CA LYS A 166 -17.46 5.30 17.94
C LYS A 166 -16.78 5.42 16.59
N ILE A 167 -16.65 4.28 15.88
CA ILE A 167 -15.93 4.25 14.60
C ILE A 167 -16.86 4.58 13.45
N VAL A 168 -16.47 5.59 12.65
CA VAL A 168 -17.08 5.92 11.37
C VAL A 168 -16.12 5.53 10.26
N GLY A 169 -16.39 4.39 9.61
CA GLY A 169 -15.59 3.86 8.52
C GLY A 169 -16.24 4.20 7.17
N LEU A 170 -15.51 4.92 6.32
CA LEU A 170 -15.95 5.28 4.96
C LEU A 170 -15.00 4.66 3.93
N ALA A 171 -15.46 4.58 2.69
CA ALA A 171 -14.72 3.91 1.63
C ALA A 171 -13.43 4.64 1.25
N HIS A 172 -13.43 5.98 1.30
CA HIS A 172 -12.31 6.82 0.86
C HIS A 172 -11.93 7.88 1.89
N VAL A 173 -10.63 8.14 2.04
CA VAL A 173 -10.09 9.14 2.98
C VAL A 173 -10.68 10.54 2.77
N PRO A 174 -10.83 11.06 1.54
CA PRO A 174 -11.45 12.38 1.33
C PRO A 174 -12.83 12.54 1.96
N GLU A 175 -13.64 11.48 1.95
CA GLU A 175 -14.96 11.49 2.60
C GLU A 175 -14.84 11.65 4.12
N VAL A 176 -13.88 10.98 4.73
CA VAL A 176 -13.62 11.08 6.18
C VAL A 176 -13.11 12.47 6.55
N VAL A 177 -12.27 13.07 5.71
CA VAL A 177 -11.79 14.45 5.88
C VAL A 177 -12.97 15.43 5.93
N LEU A 178 -13.95 15.26 5.06
CA LEU A 178 -15.18 16.08 5.06
C LEU A 178 -15.98 15.90 6.35
N GLU A 179 -16.14 14.68 6.83
CA GLU A 179 -16.82 14.40 8.10
C GLU A 179 -16.13 15.08 9.29
N LEU A 180 -14.78 15.08 9.30
CA LEU A 180 -14.01 15.79 10.31
C LEU A 180 -14.23 17.30 10.24
N LYS A 181 -14.17 17.88 9.06
CA LYS A 181 -14.41 19.33 8.85
C LYS A 181 -15.80 19.76 9.30
N HIS A 182 -16.81 18.91 9.09
CA HIS A 182 -18.18 19.17 9.49
C HIS A 182 -18.47 18.84 10.96
N GLY A 183 -17.48 18.36 11.71
CA GLY A 183 -17.65 18.03 13.13
C GLY A 183 -18.41 16.74 13.40
N LYS A 184 -18.63 15.89 12.40
CA LYS A 184 -19.30 14.59 12.55
C LYS A 184 -18.39 13.52 13.12
N VAL A 185 -17.09 13.68 13.00
CA VAL A 185 -16.06 12.92 13.71
C VAL A 185 -15.14 13.88 14.45
N ASP A 186 -14.54 13.44 15.55
CA ASP A 186 -13.67 14.23 16.40
C ASP A 186 -12.19 14.12 15.98
N GLY A 187 -11.82 13.03 15.37
CA GLY A 187 -10.49 12.77 14.85
C GLY A 187 -10.51 11.77 13.70
N LEU A 188 -9.48 11.80 12.88
CA LEU A 188 -9.26 10.90 11.76
C LEU A 188 -7.93 10.20 11.95
N VAL A 189 -7.95 8.88 12.09
CA VAL A 189 -6.71 8.07 12.12
C VAL A 189 -6.30 7.78 10.69
N VAL A 190 -5.08 8.19 10.35
CA VAL A 190 -4.56 8.15 9.00
C VAL A 190 -3.05 7.93 9.03
N GLU A 191 -2.54 7.39 7.95
CA GLU A 191 -1.10 7.31 7.72
C GLU A 191 -0.50 8.70 7.53
N GLY A 192 0.66 8.98 8.15
CA GLY A 192 1.27 10.31 8.16
C GLY A 192 1.55 10.87 6.77
N ILE A 193 2.08 10.07 5.86
CA ILE A 193 2.36 10.49 4.47
C ILE A 193 1.07 10.90 3.75
N VAL A 194 0.01 10.14 3.92
CA VAL A 194 -1.31 10.44 3.33
C VAL A 194 -1.94 11.65 3.99
N GLY A 195 -1.94 11.69 5.30
CA GLY A 195 -2.55 12.78 6.07
C GLY A 195 -1.97 14.15 5.75
N GLN A 196 -0.65 14.22 5.56
CA GLN A 196 0.04 15.47 5.25
C GLN A 196 -0.49 16.14 3.98
N GLN A 197 -0.90 15.37 2.98
CA GLN A 197 -1.47 15.89 1.73
C GLN A 197 -2.78 16.64 1.99
N TYR A 198 -3.62 16.12 2.87
CA TYR A 198 -4.89 16.76 3.21
C TYR A 198 -4.73 18.00 4.07
N LEU A 199 -3.66 18.09 4.87
CA LEU A 199 -3.40 19.28 5.68
C LEU A 199 -2.98 20.50 4.86
N ILE A 200 -2.32 20.28 3.72
CA ILE A 200 -1.91 21.37 2.82
C ILE A 200 -3.12 22.16 2.30
N PHE A 201 -4.26 21.50 2.08
CA PHE A 201 -5.48 22.11 1.56
C PHE A 201 -6.51 22.46 2.61
N ASN A 202 -6.31 22.04 3.83
CA ASN A 202 -7.28 22.20 4.90
C ASN A 202 -6.60 22.89 6.08
N ASP A 203 -6.52 24.23 6.01
CA ASP A 203 -5.87 25.06 7.03
C ASP A 203 -6.54 24.96 8.41
N ASP A 204 -7.78 24.50 8.47
CA ASP A 204 -8.53 24.27 9.69
C ASP A 204 -8.20 22.94 10.38
N LEU A 205 -7.38 22.10 9.76
CA LEU A 205 -6.98 20.79 10.27
C LEU A 205 -5.48 20.76 10.63
N MET A 206 -5.11 19.84 11.51
CA MET A 206 -3.73 19.63 11.94
C MET A 206 -3.49 18.19 12.38
N PHE A 207 -2.23 17.75 12.37
CA PHE A 207 -1.87 16.58 13.14
C PHE A 207 -1.92 16.90 14.63
N SER A 208 -2.57 16.04 15.41
CA SER A 208 -2.50 16.12 16.88
C SER A 208 -1.12 15.68 17.38
N ASP A 209 -0.85 15.91 18.65
CA ASP A 209 0.34 15.37 19.33
C ASP A 209 0.18 13.90 19.75
N ILE A 210 -0.97 13.31 19.48
CA ILE A 210 -1.28 11.93 19.84
C ILE A 210 -0.33 10.97 19.11
N LYS A 211 0.30 10.08 19.87
CA LYS A 211 1.18 9.03 19.35
C LYS A 211 0.64 7.65 19.70
N PHE A 212 0.77 6.73 18.77
CA PHE A 212 0.52 5.31 18.99
C PHE A 212 1.85 4.59 19.02
N PRO A 213 2.38 4.21 20.21
CA PRO A 213 3.66 3.51 20.29
C PRO A 213 3.65 2.22 19.46
N ASN A 214 4.73 1.99 18.71
CA ASN A 214 4.91 0.80 17.85
C ASN A 214 3.91 0.65 16.69
N ALA A 215 3.16 1.69 16.36
CA ALA A 215 2.23 1.70 15.24
C ALA A 215 2.88 2.22 13.95
N VAL A 216 4.03 1.64 13.59
CA VAL A 216 4.68 1.89 12.29
C VAL A 216 3.89 1.12 11.23
N LYS A 217 3.44 1.82 10.19
CA LYS A 217 2.87 1.20 9.01
C LYS A 217 3.96 0.97 7.98
N ASN A 218 3.99 -0.22 7.41
CA ASN A 218 4.77 -0.56 6.23
C ASN A 218 3.82 -0.79 5.05
N SER A 219 4.29 -0.54 3.85
CA SER A 219 3.55 -0.82 2.62
C SER A 219 4.23 -1.94 1.85
N ALA A 220 3.44 -2.87 1.35
CA ALA A 220 3.91 -3.98 0.53
C ALA A 220 2.89 -4.28 -0.58
N ALA A 221 3.38 -4.87 -1.66
CA ALA A 221 2.52 -5.43 -2.71
C ALA A 221 2.00 -6.79 -2.26
N ALA A 222 0.75 -7.11 -2.60
CA ALA A 222 0.10 -8.37 -2.24
C ALA A 222 -0.23 -9.20 -3.46
N ILE A 223 -0.04 -10.51 -3.36
CA ILE A 223 -0.41 -11.50 -4.38
C ILE A 223 -1.11 -12.70 -3.74
N GLN A 224 -1.75 -13.53 -4.56
CA GLN A 224 -2.26 -14.82 -4.10
C GLN A 224 -1.10 -15.72 -3.63
N LYS A 225 -1.36 -16.50 -2.60
CA LYS A 225 -0.39 -17.43 -2.04
C LYS A 225 0.15 -18.42 -3.06
N GLY A 226 1.42 -18.80 -2.90
CA GLY A 226 2.06 -19.85 -3.68
C GLY A 226 2.68 -19.39 -4.99
N ASN A 227 2.85 -18.08 -5.19
CA ASN A 227 3.43 -17.51 -6.42
C ASN A 227 4.77 -16.80 -6.12
N GLU A 228 5.69 -17.51 -5.49
CA GLU A 228 6.95 -16.96 -4.98
C GLU A 228 7.87 -16.40 -6.07
N ASP A 229 7.81 -16.93 -7.28
CA ASP A 229 8.57 -16.43 -8.43
C ASP A 229 8.15 -15.03 -8.85
N VAL A 230 6.85 -14.73 -8.81
CA VAL A 230 6.33 -13.37 -9.04
C VAL A 230 6.76 -12.44 -7.92
N LEU A 231 6.67 -12.89 -6.67
CA LEU A 231 7.16 -12.12 -5.51
C LEU A 231 8.64 -11.77 -5.61
N ALA A 232 9.45 -12.70 -6.07
CA ALA A 232 10.89 -12.48 -6.26
C ALA A 232 11.15 -11.34 -7.24
N VAL A 233 10.39 -11.24 -8.33
CA VAL A 233 10.48 -10.12 -9.28
C VAL A 233 10.08 -8.81 -8.62
N VAL A 234 8.98 -8.79 -7.88
CA VAL A 234 8.52 -7.61 -7.16
C VAL A 234 9.57 -7.14 -6.15
N ASN A 235 10.15 -8.05 -5.39
CA ASN A 235 11.19 -7.74 -4.40
C ASN A 235 12.46 -7.19 -5.05
N GLU A 236 12.86 -7.72 -6.20
CA GLU A 236 13.99 -7.19 -6.97
C GLU A 236 13.74 -5.76 -7.42
N VAL A 237 12.56 -5.47 -7.95
CA VAL A 237 12.14 -4.11 -8.34
C VAL A 237 12.12 -3.16 -7.15
N ILE A 238 11.59 -3.59 -6.00
CA ILE A 238 11.58 -2.80 -4.77
C ILE A 238 13.01 -2.45 -4.35
N LYS A 239 13.91 -3.43 -4.33
CA LYS A 239 15.31 -3.23 -3.96
C LYS A 239 16.01 -2.25 -4.90
N GLU A 240 15.89 -2.44 -6.21
CA GLU A 240 16.48 -1.56 -7.21
C GLU A 240 16.02 -0.11 -7.03
N ASN A 241 14.73 0.11 -6.78
CA ASN A 241 14.14 1.45 -6.69
C ASN A 241 14.28 2.08 -5.28
N THR A 242 14.59 1.29 -4.27
CA THR A 242 15.04 1.77 -2.96
C THR A 242 16.49 2.24 -3.04
N ASP A 243 17.36 1.40 -3.59
CA ASP A 243 18.80 1.64 -3.65
C ASP A 243 19.17 2.84 -4.54
N ASN A 244 18.42 3.05 -5.63
CA ASN A 244 18.65 4.18 -6.55
C ASN A 244 17.94 5.48 -6.13
N GLY A 245 17.19 5.48 -5.02
CA GLY A 245 16.49 6.65 -4.50
C GLY A 245 15.16 6.99 -5.19
N ASN A 246 14.66 6.12 -6.07
CA ASN A 246 13.40 6.38 -6.79
C ASN A 246 12.19 6.52 -5.87
N PHE A 247 12.05 5.70 -4.83
CA PHE A 247 10.91 5.84 -3.90
C PHE A 247 10.88 7.21 -3.22
N LYS A 248 12.04 7.72 -2.82
CA LYS A 248 12.15 9.08 -2.27
C LYS A 248 11.76 10.13 -3.29
N LYS A 249 12.27 10.01 -4.52
CA LYS A 249 11.96 10.92 -5.63
C LYS A 249 10.47 10.90 -5.97
N TRP A 250 9.86 9.72 -6.08
CA TRP A 250 8.44 9.57 -6.36
C TRP A 250 7.57 10.15 -5.25
N THR A 251 7.97 9.95 -3.99
CA THR A 251 7.24 10.54 -2.85
C THR A 251 7.19 12.06 -2.98
N GLU A 252 8.31 12.72 -3.27
CA GLU A 252 8.38 14.16 -3.45
C GLU A 252 7.58 14.62 -4.68
N GLU A 253 7.72 13.94 -5.80
CA GLU A 253 7.04 14.26 -7.06
C GLU A 253 5.52 14.16 -6.93
N TYR A 254 5.03 13.03 -6.43
CA TYR A 254 3.59 12.81 -6.30
C TYR A 254 2.94 13.57 -5.16
N SER A 255 3.70 13.90 -4.13
CA SER A 255 3.22 14.84 -3.11
C SER A 255 2.94 16.21 -3.71
N LYS A 256 3.83 16.72 -4.56
CA LYS A 256 3.62 17.99 -5.28
C LYS A 256 2.44 17.93 -6.26
N LYS A 257 2.30 16.84 -7.00
CA LYS A 257 1.19 16.63 -7.93
C LYS A 257 -0.16 16.53 -7.22
N ALA A 258 -0.22 15.86 -6.07
CA ALA A 258 -1.43 15.79 -5.26
C ALA A 258 -1.88 17.18 -4.77
N VAL A 259 -0.92 18.00 -4.37
CA VAL A 259 -1.13 19.41 -4.00
C VAL A 259 -1.71 20.19 -5.18
N ALA A 260 -1.07 20.13 -6.35
CA ALA A 260 -1.52 20.85 -7.54
C ALA A 260 -2.92 20.41 -8.01
N ASN A 261 -3.25 19.13 -7.91
CA ASN A 261 -4.58 18.62 -8.26
C ASN A 261 -5.71 19.21 -7.42
N ALA A 262 -5.46 19.43 -6.14
CA ALA A 262 -6.48 19.96 -5.24
C ALA A 262 -6.63 21.48 -5.37
N ASP A 263 -5.57 22.22 -5.73
CA ASP A 263 -5.64 23.67 -6.02
C ASP A 263 -6.52 23.98 -7.25
N ASN A 264 -6.79 23.00 -8.09
CA ASN A 264 -7.59 23.11 -9.30
C ASN A 264 -9.07 22.71 -9.12
N LYS A 265 -9.56 22.53 -7.88
CA LYS A 265 -10.95 22.16 -7.57
C LYS A 265 -11.76 23.34 -7.08
#